data_67ed46720a32d6102a612a6ad9ce0a5d
#
_entry.id   67ed46720a32d6102a612a6ad9ce0a5d
#
_cell.length_a   1.000
_cell.length_b   1.000
_cell.length_c   1.000
_cell.angle_alpha   90.00
_cell.angle_beta   90.00
_cell.angle_gamma   90.00
#
_symmetry.space_group_name_H-M   'P 1'
#
loop_
_entity.id
_entity.type
_entity.pdbx_description
1 polymer ?
#
loop_
_entity_poly.entity_id
_entity_poly.type
_entity_poly.pdbx_seq_one_letter_code
_entity_poly.pdbx_strand_id
1 'polypeptide(L)'
;MKQTLIAGVLGALIWARVGDDAGAATRTIPRPLPSHPGNIFLVGETVTVPTLPAGDGDTWRAVDYEGRTVAQGRVASGPVELGRLPVGYYEIRRAAAGATNRLSVGVLEGLHAPTPLSSPICIDVAMAWFYPKEKMGSVASLCALAGINRVRDRLSWPELEPRKAEFAATNRYDWSAQAQSAAGLQVLQVDHLSPAWANPDGKRFPLDLRDSYNFFRDMARRWQGEVVAFEPWNEADIPMFGGHTGSEMASLQKVAYLGLKAGNPKVIACLNVFALHNAATLHDLHENEAWPYFDTFNLHHYEAFNAYPRLYADFRAVSAGKPLWVTECSVPVKWHGDERLQEPTDEDLLVQSERLAITYAQAIHEGAQAVYYFILPHFVEGQTQFGVLRPDLTPRPAFVALAAAGRLLADAKPLGQVKDGNKSIHAILFRASPDGQRADVLVAWSETETALDLPKPPKACFDHLGRARKVTGKVLKLNRAPLFAVLERGTRLPLVPPPEPAKLELGKPSSIVMQAVMPEASTVLEKSAYKATAGQTTTIPIFLYNFGAKPARGRLSTPMSFNSTKPLVSPPWEAELPSVVEVAPGERKELALRLTGVSTNGVEAAAIRITGEFGVAGRAVLSLNLVPIVN
;
A
#
# COMPACT_ATOMS: atom_id res chain seq x y z
N MET A 1 -40.31 45.44 -8.01
CA MET A 1 -38.94 45.46 -7.47
C MET A 1 -38.83 44.44 -6.36
N LYS A 2 -38.37 43.24 -6.67
CA LYS A 2 -37.95 42.22 -5.70
C LYS A 2 -36.63 41.63 -6.23
N GLN A 3 -35.54 41.95 -5.54
CA GLN A 3 -34.22 41.39 -5.81
C GLN A 3 -34.16 40.00 -5.25
N THR A 4 -33.87 39.03 -6.09
CA THR A 4 -33.59 37.65 -5.70
C THR A 4 -32.08 37.52 -5.52
N LEU A 5 -31.63 37.35 -4.29
CA LEU A 5 -30.26 36.99 -3.97
C LEU A 5 -30.04 35.49 -4.33
N ILE A 6 -29.11 35.26 -5.23
CA ILE A 6 -28.57 33.91 -5.49
C ILE A 6 -27.41 33.72 -4.50
N ALA A 7 -27.64 32.88 -3.48
CA ALA A 7 -26.60 32.44 -2.57
C ALA A 7 -25.83 31.31 -3.27
N GLY A 8 -24.61 31.61 -3.68
CA GLY A 8 -23.64 30.58 -4.13
C GLY A 8 -23.16 29.78 -2.92
N VAL A 9 -23.53 28.51 -2.87
CA VAL A 9 -22.97 27.54 -1.91
C VAL A 9 -21.57 27.15 -2.39
N LEU A 10 -20.53 27.76 -1.80
CA LEU A 10 -19.18 27.25 -1.87
C LEU A 10 -19.15 25.92 -1.06
N GLY A 11 -19.12 24.81 -1.74
CA GLY A 11 -18.81 23.51 -1.14
C GLY A 11 -17.35 23.51 -0.66
N ALA A 12 -17.13 23.82 0.61
CA ALA A 12 -15.85 23.58 1.25
C ALA A 12 -15.66 22.07 1.38
N LEU A 13 -14.77 21.50 0.57
CA LEU A 13 -14.23 20.15 0.74
C LEU A 13 -13.60 20.07 2.13
N ILE A 14 -14.33 19.49 3.08
CA ILE A 14 -13.79 19.11 4.39
C ILE A 14 -12.90 17.89 4.16
N TRP A 15 -11.63 18.14 3.91
CA TRP A 15 -10.59 17.13 4.06
C TRP A 15 -10.54 16.81 5.55
N ALA A 16 -11.12 15.69 5.95
CA ALA A 16 -10.92 15.17 7.29
C ALA A 16 -9.40 14.99 7.49
N ARG A 17 -8.79 15.86 8.31
CA ARG A 17 -7.44 15.69 8.80
C ARG A 17 -7.43 14.42 9.65
N VAL A 18 -6.98 13.31 9.09
CA VAL A 18 -6.59 12.14 9.88
C VAL A 18 -5.40 12.59 10.72
N GLY A 19 -5.61 12.66 12.00
CA GLY A 19 -4.81 13.12 13.13
C GLY A 19 -3.33 13.48 12.89
N ASP A 20 -3.02 14.77 12.94
CA ASP A 20 -1.65 15.31 12.96
C ASP A 20 -0.96 15.22 14.35
N ASP A 21 -1.49 14.44 15.30
CA ASP A 21 -0.99 14.40 16.70
C ASP A 21 -0.90 12.99 17.31
N ALA A 22 -0.48 11.99 16.56
CA ALA A 22 0.13 10.81 17.17
C ALA A 22 1.62 11.14 17.34
N GLY A 23 2.17 11.16 18.56
CA GLY A 23 3.50 11.61 18.97
C GLY A 23 4.68 11.18 18.07
N ALA A 24 4.61 11.55 16.81
CA ALA A 24 5.67 11.35 15.84
C ALA A 24 6.86 12.22 16.22
N ALA A 25 8.05 11.62 16.23
CA ALA A 25 9.29 12.37 16.42
C ALA A 25 9.32 13.58 15.47
N THR A 26 9.76 14.73 15.97
CA THR A 26 9.90 15.95 15.17
C THR A 26 10.83 15.65 14.00
N ARG A 27 10.30 15.66 12.78
CA ARG A 27 11.10 15.41 11.57
C ARG A 27 12.14 16.49 11.37
N THR A 28 13.33 16.05 11.06
CA THR A 28 14.45 16.92 10.67
C THR A 28 14.77 16.74 9.19
N ILE A 29 15.55 17.63 8.62
CA ILE A 29 16.12 17.45 7.29
C ILE A 29 17.14 16.30 7.38
N PRO A 30 16.96 15.20 6.65
CA PRO A 30 17.84 14.04 6.74
C PRO A 30 19.23 14.37 6.18
N ARG A 31 20.24 13.75 6.78
CA ARG A 31 21.65 13.84 6.34
C ARG A 31 22.20 12.43 6.14
N PRO A 32 23.10 12.23 5.17
CA PRO A 32 23.78 10.95 5.02
C PRO A 32 24.51 10.56 6.30
N LEU A 33 24.50 9.28 6.61
CA LEU A 33 25.37 8.75 7.66
C LEU A 33 26.83 8.85 7.20
N PRO A 34 27.80 9.04 8.10
CA PRO A 34 29.22 9.20 7.74
C PRO A 34 29.81 8.06 6.90
N SER A 35 29.24 6.85 7.03
CA SER A 35 29.63 5.68 6.25
C SER A 35 29.03 5.61 4.85
N HIS A 36 28.16 6.53 4.47
CA HIS A 36 27.43 6.56 3.20
C HIS A 36 26.90 5.16 2.79
N PRO A 37 26.04 4.53 3.61
CA PRO A 37 25.53 3.20 3.30
C PRO A 37 24.90 3.18 1.90
N GLY A 38 25.18 2.12 1.15
CA GLY A 38 24.73 2.00 -0.23
C GLY A 38 25.40 2.94 -1.23
N ASN A 39 26.50 3.60 -0.86
CA ASN A 39 27.17 4.60 -1.69
C ASN A 39 26.23 5.73 -2.13
N ILE A 40 25.39 6.21 -1.20
CA ILE A 40 24.48 7.33 -1.43
C ILE A 40 25.10 8.60 -0.86
N PHE A 41 25.28 9.60 -1.73
CA PHE A 41 25.86 10.90 -1.45
C PHE A 41 24.88 12.02 -1.77
N LEU A 42 25.09 13.19 -1.20
CA LEU A 42 24.40 14.40 -1.63
C LEU A 42 25.28 15.20 -2.61
N VAL A 43 24.63 15.96 -3.49
CA VAL A 43 25.33 16.86 -4.39
C VAL A 43 26.25 17.81 -3.60
N GLY A 44 27.49 17.99 -4.08
CA GLY A 44 28.53 18.79 -3.41
C GLY A 44 29.45 18.00 -2.49
N GLU A 45 29.11 16.78 -2.08
CA GLU A 45 30.02 15.89 -1.36
C GLU A 45 31.06 15.29 -2.29
N THR A 46 32.23 14.94 -1.75
CA THR A 46 33.25 14.16 -2.46
C THR A 46 32.83 12.70 -2.45
N VAL A 47 32.59 12.12 -3.62
CA VAL A 47 32.19 10.72 -3.77
C VAL A 47 33.44 9.84 -3.66
N THR A 48 33.45 9.02 -2.59
CA THR A 48 34.51 8.05 -2.33
C THR A 48 33.88 6.70 -2.06
N VAL A 49 34.24 5.68 -2.81
CA VAL A 49 33.68 4.33 -2.69
C VAL A 49 34.73 3.33 -2.23
N PRO A 50 34.30 2.21 -1.58
CA PRO A 50 35.24 1.17 -1.14
C PRO A 50 36.07 0.63 -2.30
N THR A 51 37.24 0.10 -1.96
CA THR A 51 38.16 -0.51 -2.92
C THR A 51 37.48 -1.59 -3.75
N LEU A 52 37.62 -1.51 -5.07
CA LEU A 52 37.30 -2.62 -5.96
C LEU A 52 38.31 -3.76 -5.72
N PRO A 53 37.91 -5.04 -5.71
CA PRO A 53 38.84 -6.15 -5.58
C PRO A 53 39.99 -6.01 -6.57
N ALA A 54 41.24 -6.05 -6.09
CA ALA A 54 42.42 -5.79 -6.91
C ALA A 54 42.69 -6.92 -7.92
N GLY A 55 43.05 -6.56 -9.14
CA GLY A 55 43.74 -7.37 -10.14
C GLY A 55 44.89 -6.53 -10.69
N ASP A 56 46.08 -7.09 -10.84
CA ASP A 56 47.23 -6.37 -11.32
C ASP A 56 46.99 -5.80 -12.75
N GLY A 57 47.20 -4.51 -12.91
CA GLY A 57 47.08 -3.82 -14.20
C GLY A 57 45.70 -3.42 -14.65
N ASP A 58 44.67 -3.73 -13.88
CA ASP A 58 43.27 -3.43 -14.21
C ASP A 58 42.97 -1.92 -14.19
N THR A 59 42.10 -1.51 -15.10
CA THR A 59 41.53 -0.18 -15.13
C THR A 59 40.03 -0.21 -14.74
N TRP A 60 39.58 0.89 -14.17
CA TRP A 60 38.13 1.10 -13.92
C TRP A 60 37.67 2.36 -14.66
N ARG A 61 36.37 2.38 -14.98
CA ARG A 61 35.67 3.55 -15.45
C ARG A 61 34.36 3.74 -14.69
N ALA A 62 34.08 4.96 -14.31
CA ALA A 62 32.75 5.35 -13.82
C ALA A 62 31.93 5.88 -14.99
N VAL A 63 30.73 5.33 -15.18
CA VAL A 63 29.80 5.77 -16.22
C VAL A 63 28.54 6.32 -15.58
N ASP A 64 27.94 7.33 -16.22
CA ASP A 64 26.65 7.87 -15.81
C ASP A 64 25.49 7.01 -16.33
N TYR A 65 24.26 7.45 -16.04
CA TYR A 65 23.02 6.79 -16.44
C TYR A 65 22.90 6.57 -17.97
N GLU A 66 23.48 7.45 -18.78
CA GLU A 66 23.53 7.33 -20.24
C GLU A 66 24.74 6.53 -20.76
N GLY A 67 25.54 5.93 -19.86
CA GLY A 67 26.73 5.16 -20.21
C GLY A 67 27.96 5.99 -20.58
N ARG A 68 27.92 7.33 -20.39
CA ARG A 68 29.06 8.21 -20.67
C ARG A 68 30.09 8.11 -19.55
N THR A 69 31.36 7.97 -19.88
CA THR A 69 32.46 7.96 -18.90
C THR A 69 32.59 9.32 -18.23
N VAL A 70 32.45 9.36 -16.91
CA VAL A 70 32.62 10.59 -16.08
C VAL A 70 33.93 10.61 -15.32
N ALA A 71 34.50 9.44 -15.02
CA ALA A 71 35.84 9.30 -14.43
C ALA A 71 36.44 7.94 -14.82
N GLN A 72 37.75 7.82 -14.75
CA GLN A 72 38.45 6.56 -14.99
C GLN A 72 39.82 6.57 -14.28
N GLY A 73 40.33 5.37 -14.00
CA GLY A 73 41.61 5.24 -13.32
C GLY A 73 42.15 3.81 -13.35
N ARG A 74 43.26 3.58 -12.66
CA ARG A 74 43.77 2.22 -12.39
C ARG A 74 43.30 1.74 -11.04
N VAL A 75 43.08 0.45 -10.94
CA VAL A 75 42.76 -0.18 -9.66
C VAL A 75 44.00 -0.10 -8.77
N ALA A 76 43.85 0.52 -7.61
CA ALA A 76 44.87 0.62 -6.57
C ALA A 76 44.31 0.06 -5.26
N SER A 77 45.20 -0.28 -4.32
CA SER A 77 44.78 -0.59 -2.95
C SER A 77 44.23 0.68 -2.28
N GLY A 78 42.98 0.67 -1.89
CA GLY A 78 42.33 1.78 -1.20
C GLY A 78 41.03 2.25 -1.86
N PRO A 79 40.33 3.21 -1.25
CA PRO A 79 39.09 3.76 -1.78
C PRO A 79 39.29 4.43 -3.15
N VAL A 80 38.28 4.36 -4.00
CA VAL A 80 38.23 5.06 -5.29
C VAL A 80 37.54 6.39 -5.09
N GLU A 81 38.27 7.48 -5.30
CA GLU A 81 37.71 8.84 -5.26
C GLU A 81 37.25 9.27 -6.66
N LEU A 82 35.97 9.59 -6.80
CA LEU A 82 35.36 10.07 -8.04
C LEU A 82 35.22 11.60 -8.08
N GLY A 83 35.60 12.28 -6.99
CA GLY A 83 35.42 13.71 -6.86
C GLY A 83 33.95 14.10 -6.63
N ARG A 84 33.62 15.35 -6.99
CA ARG A 84 32.24 15.85 -6.88
C ARG A 84 31.47 15.55 -8.14
N LEU A 85 30.44 14.75 -8.00
CA LEU A 85 29.53 14.37 -9.10
C LEU A 85 28.22 15.15 -9.03
N PRO A 86 27.60 15.49 -10.18
CA PRO A 86 26.24 16.03 -10.18
C PRO A 86 25.21 14.98 -9.75
N VAL A 87 23.97 15.42 -9.48
CA VAL A 87 22.83 14.52 -9.21
C VAL A 87 22.73 13.48 -10.31
N GLY A 88 22.56 12.20 -9.93
CA GLY A 88 22.43 11.12 -10.90
C GLY A 88 22.77 9.74 -10.34
N TYR A 89 22.70 8.78 -11.23
CA TYR A 89 23.12 7.40 -11.01
C TYR A 89 24.42 7.13 -11.74
N TYR A 90 25.33 6.41 -11.11
CA TYR A 90 26.65 6.09 -11.65
C TYR A 90 27.00 4.63 -11.38
N GLU A 91 27.71 4.02 -12.32
CA GLU A 91 28.31 2.69 -12.16
C GLU A 91 29.83 2.74 -12.35
N ILE A 92 30.54 2.06 -11.46
CA ILE A 92 31.96 1.80 -11.62
C ILE A 92 32.10 0.40 -12.25
N ARG A 93 32.66 0.36 -13.46
CA ARG A 93 32.87 -0.87 -14.25
C ARG A 93 34.37 -1.14 -14.39
N ARG A 94 34.79 -2.40 -14.15
CA ARG A 94 36.19 -2.81 -14.42
C ARG A 94 36.31 -3.31 -15.84
N ALA A 95 37.53 -3.13 -16.44
CA ALA A 95 37.79 -3.55 -17.81
C ALA A 95 37.93 -5.08 -17.98
N ALA A 96 38.32 -5.80 -16.92
CA ALA A 96 38.87 -7.16 -17.05
C ALA A 96 38.03 -8.29 -16.39
N ALA A 97 36.83 -8.13 -15.94
CA ALA A 97 36.12 -9.26 -15.35
C ALA A 97 34.61 -9.13 -15.47
N GLY A 98 33.97 -10.26 -15.72
CA GLY A 98 32.53 -10.37 -15.91
C GLY A 98 31.66 -9.60 -14.90
N ALA A 99 30.39 -9.58 -15.14
CA ALA A 99 29.35 -8.74 -14.53
C ALA A 99 29.29 -8.69 -12.98
N THR A 100 30.08 -9.50 -12.27
CA THR A 100 30.11 -9.61 -10.80
C THR A 100 30.76 -8.43 -10.07
N ASN A 101 31.38 -7.50 -10.77
CA ASN A 101 32.14 -6.39 -10.17
C ASN A 101 31.52 -5.02 -10.49
N ARG A 102 30.20 -4.93 -10.51
CA ARG A 102 29.49 -3.65 -10.60
C ARG A 102 29.40 -3.03 -9.20
N LEU A 103 29.80 -1.79 -9.08
CA LEU A 103 29.58 -0.98 -7.89
C LEU A 103 28.80 0.27 -8.33
N SER A 104 27.65 0.51 -7.74
CA SER A 104 26.84 1.67 -8.09
C SER A 104 26.90 2.75 -7.01
N VAL A 105 26.62 3.96 -7.45
CA VAL A 105 26.60 5.19 -6.65
C VAL A 105 25.36 6.00 -7.01
N GLY A 106 24.67 6.50 -6.00
CA GLY A 106 23.61 7.49 -6.16
C GLY A 106 24.08 8.84 -5.61
N VAL A 107 23.95 9.90 -6.41
CA VAL A 107 24.11 11.26 -5.94
C VAL A 107 22.74 11.94 -5.97
N LEU A 108 22.26 12.34 -4.81
CA LEU A 108 20.92 12.91 -4.62
C LEU A 108 21.01 14.43 -4.43
N GLU A 109 19.98 15.14 -4.85
CA GLU A 109 19.74 16.48 -4.32
C GLU A 109 19.28 16.36 -2.87
N GLY A 110 19.92 17.07 -1.96
CA GLY A 110 19.51 17.07 -0.55
C GLY A 110 18.14 17.70 -0.37
N LEU A 111 17.34 17.17 0.56
CA LEU A 111 16.10 17.82 0.94
C LEU A 111 16.41 19.15 1.65
N HIS A 112 15.66 20.20 1.33
CA HIS A 112 15.79 21.52 1.95
C HIS A 112 14.77 21.77 3.05
N ALA A 113 13.82 20.85 3.23
CA ALA A 113 12.85 20.83 4.32
C ALA A 113 12.57 19.38 4.74
N PRO A 114 12.07 19.15 5.98
CA PRO A 114 11.60 17.84 6.39
C PRO A 114 10.46 17.35 5.48
N THR A 115 10.42 16.04 5.21
CA THR A 115 9.32 15.44 4.43
C THR A 115 7.98 15.66 5.15
N PRO A 116 6.96 16.23 4.50
CA PRO A 116 5.65 16.44 5.13
C PRO A 116 4.98 15.12 5.55
N LEU A 117 4.29 15.11 6.70
CA LEU A 117 3.51 13.95 7.16
C LEU A 117 2.36 13.57 6.21
N SER A 118 1.95 14.50 5.37
CA SER A 118 0.90 14.36 4.35
C SER A 118 1.44 13.94 2.98
N SER A 119 2.78 13.75 2.82
CA SER A 119 3.35 13.34 1.54
C SER A 119 2.82 11.95 1.14
N PRO A 120 2.32 11.78 -0.11
CA PRO A 120 1.81 10.50 -0.58
C PRO A 120 2.91 9.51 -0.98
N ILE A 121 4.18 9.93 -0.98
CA ILE A 121 5.31 9.10 -1.41
C ILE A 121 5.75 8.19 -0.27
N CYS A 122 5.50 6.90 -0.44
CA CYS A 122 5.74 5.84 0.51
C CYS A 122 6.46 4.66 -0.16
N ILE A 123 6.99 3.72 0.60
CA ILE A 123 7.64 2.52 0.05
C ILE A 123 7.44 1.33 0.98
N ASP A 124 7.32 0.14 0.40
CA ASP A 124 7.42 -1.11 1.14
C ASP A 124 8.89 -1.43 1.42
N VAL A 125 9.24 -1.64 2.67
CA VAL A 125 10.62 -1.90 3.11
C VAL A 125 10.79 -3.31 3.61
N ALA A 126 9.75 -3.91 4.17
CA ALA A 126 9.80 -5.22 4.83
C ALA A 126 11.05 -5.38 5.71
N MET A 127 11.40 -4.32 6.45
CA MET A 127 12.69 -4.17 7.12
C MET A 127 12.99 -5.29 8.09
N ALA A 128 11.99 -5.68 8.89
CA ALA A 128 12.14 -6.74 9.87
C ALA A 128 12.48 -8.11 9.24
N TRP A 129 12.09 -8.34 7.98
CA TRP A 129 12.32 -9.61 7.30
C TRP A 129 13.62 -9.64 6.47
N PHE A 130 13.99 -8.50 5.86
CA PHE A 130 15.11 -8.46 4.91
C PHE A 130 16.43 -7.99 5.50
N TYR A 131 16.39 -7.32 6.66
CA TYR A 131 17.61 -6.70 7.17
C TYR A 131 17.92 -7.12 8.60
N PRO A 132 19.18 -7.48 8.88
CA PRO A 132 19.63 -7.71 10.25
C PRO A 132 19.67 -6.38 11.02
N LYS A 133 19.63 -6.45 12.35
CA LYS A 133 19.51 -5.29 13.26
C LYS A 133 20.51 -4.17 12.96
N GLU A 134 21.75 -4.53 12.68
CA GLU A 134 22.86 -3.60 12.42
C GLU A 134 22.70 -2.80 11.12
N LYS A 135 21.89 -3.27 10.17
CA LYS A 135 21.60 -2.57 8.90
C LYS A 135 20.34 -1.71 8.97
N MET A 136 19.44 -1.95 9.92
CA MET A 136 18.12 -1.29 9.96
C MET A 136 18.22 0.24 10.01
N GLY A 137 19.13 0.78 10.83
CA GLY A 137 19.37 2.23 10.89
C GLY A 137 19.87 2.83 9.57
N SER A 138 20.72 2.12 8.85
CA SER A 138 21.19 2.53 7.53
C SER A 138 20.05 2.55 6.50
N VAL A 139 19.23 1.51 6.48
CA VAL A 139 18.08 1.41 5.57
C VAL A 139 17.03 2.49 5.86
N ALA A 140 16.73 2.74 7.14
CA ALA A 140 15.82 3.81 7.54
C ALA A 140 16.34 5.20 7.11
N SER A 141 17.66 5.45 7.25
CA SER A 141 18.32 6.66 6.78
C SER A 141 18.19 6.84 5.26
N LEU A 142 18.37 5.77 4.47
CA LEU A 142 18.20 5.80 3.02
C LEU A 142 16.77 6.18 2.62
N CYS A 143 15.75 5.63 3.30
CA CYS A 143 14.35 6.02 3.08
C CYS A 143 14.12 7.50 3.39
N ALA A 144 14.64 7.99 4.51
CA ALA A 144 14.51 9.40 4.87
C ALA A 144 15.20 10.34 3.85
N LEU A 145 16.41 9.99 3.39
CA LEU A 145 17.13 10.73 2.34
C LEU A 145 16.36 10.77 1.02
N ALA A 146 15.64 9.71 0.69
CA ALA A 146 14.80 9.65 -0.50
C ALA A 146 13.46 10.43 -0.35
N GLY A 147 13.22 11.12 0.76
CA GLY A 147 11.99 11.89 0.96
C GLY A 147 10.74 11.03 1.20
N ILE A 148 10.92 9.81 1.68
CA ILE A 148 9.82 8.90 1.99
C ILE A 148 9.08 9.37 3.24
N ASN A 149 7.75 9.35 3.16
CA ASN A 149 6.89 9.70 4.29
C ASN A 149 6.59 8.48 5.17
N ARG A 150 6.07 7.42 4.55
CA ARG A 150 5.67 6.19 5.24
C ARG A 150 6.38 4.99 4.66
N VAL A 151 6.63 4.04 5.54
CA VAL A 151 7.18 2.73 5.18
C VAL A 151 6.21 1.64 5.58
N ARG A 152 6.10 0.59 4.77
CA ARG A 152 5.35 -0.62 5.11
C ARG A 152 6.34 -1.69 5.53
N ASP A 153 6.11 -2.28 6.68
CA ASP A 153 6.93 -3.33 7.25
C ASP A 153 6.07 -4.55 7.59
N ARG A 154 6.69 -5.68 7.85
CA ARG A 154 6.01 -6.92 8.17
C ARG A 154 6.19 -7.24 9.64
N LEU A 155 5.16 -7.81 10.23
CA LEU A 155 5.24 -8.50 11.50
C LEU A 155 4.93 -9.99 11.30
N SER A 156 5.20 -10.80 12.31
CA SER A 156 4.80 -12.19 12.37
C SER A 156 4.17 -12.46 13.73
N TRP A 157 2.87 -12.67 13.76
CA TRP A 157 2.16 -13.01 14.99
C TRP A 157 2.73 -14.26 15.66
N PRO A 158 3.02 -15.37 14.92
CA PRO A 158 3.65 -16.55 15.53
C PRO A 158 4.97 -16.27 16.26
N GLU A 159 5.77 -15.32 15.77
CA GLU A 159 7.03 -14.93 16.42
C GLU A 159 6.82 -13.98 17.59
N LEU A 160 5.80 -13.12 17.52
CA LEU A 160 5.49 -12.14 18.56
C LEU A 160 4.75 -12.77 19.73
N GLU A 161 3.89 -13.76 19.49
CA GLU A 161 3.10 -14.48 20.48
C GLU A 161 3.15 -15.99 20.21
N PRO A 162 4.30 -16.65 20.47
CA PRO A 162 4.51 -18.08 20.18
C PRO A 162 3.58 -19.01 20.97
N ARG A 163 3.11 -18.57 22.13
CA ARG A 163 2.07 -19.22 22.94
C ARG A 163 1.04 -18.19 23.35
N LYS A 164 -0.21 -18.60 23.46
CA LYS A 164 -1.33 -17.72 23.80
C LYS A 164 -1.06 -16.90 25.06
N ALA A 165 -1.16 -15.57 24.93
CA ALA A 165 -0.88 -14.57 25.96
C ALA A 165 0.58 -14.52 26.46
N GLU A 166 1.52 -15.19 25.76
CA GLU A 166 2.95 -15.12 26.06
C GLU A 166 3.68 -14.39 24.91
N PHE A 167 3.84 -13.09 25.07
CA PHE A 167 4.52 -12.27 24.08
C PHE A 167 6.04 -12.41 24.21
N ALA A 168 6.71 -12.52 23.06
CA ALA A 168 8.16 -12.46 22.97
C ALA A 168 8.67 -11.11 23.54
N ALA A 169 9.82 -11.15 24.19
CA ALA A 169 10.56 -9.96 24.57
C ALA A 169 10.95 -9.16 23.32
N THR A 170 11.77 -8.13 23.47
CA THR A 170 12.26 -7.30 22.36
C THR A 170 12.90 -8.17 21.26
N ASN A 171 12.44 -8.02 20.04
CA ASN A 171 12.88 -8.79 18.88
C ASN A 171 13.06 -7.91 17.63
N ARG A 172 13.21 -8.52 16.45
CA ARG A 172 13.47 -7.82 15.19
C ARG A 172 12.36 -6.83 14.79
N TYR A 173 11.10 -7.06 15.17
CA TYR A 173 9.97 -6.17 14.87
C TYR A 173 10.03 -4.89 15.69
N ASP A 174 10.47 -4.98 16.96
CA ASP A 174 10.68 -3.79 17.80
C ASP A 174 11.86 -2.96 17.29
N TRP A 175 12.97 -3.62 16.94
CA TRP A 175 14.14 -2.90 16.41
C TRP A 175 13.84 -2.21 15.10
N SER A 176 13.06 -2.86 14.24
CA SER A 176 12.63 -2.30 12.97
C SER A 176 11.71 -1.08 13.18
N ALA A 177 10.66 -1.20 13.99
CA ALA A 177 9.76 -0.10 14.30
C ALA A 177 10.52 1.10 14.88
N GLN A 178 11.41 0.85 15.85
CA GLN A 178 12.24 1.87 16.48
C GLN A 178 13.19 2.55 15.50
N ALA A 179 13.92 1.79 14.66
CA ALA A 179 14.86 2.34 13.69
C ALA A 179 14.16 3.25 12.66
N GLN A 180 13.02 2.84 12.17
CA GLN A 180 12.21 3.58 11.19
C GLN A 180 11.61 4.84 11.81
N SER A 181 11.03 4.74 12.99
CA SER A 181 10.47 5.89 13.72
C SER A 181 11.55 6.91 14.10
N ALA A 182 12.73 6.44 14.55
CA ALA A 182 13.88 7.30 14.87
C ALA A 182 14.41 8.08 13.65
N ALA A 183 14.28 7.52 12.44
CA ALA A 183 14.59 8.22 11.20
C ALA A 183 13.48 9.20 10.75
N GLY A 184 12.41 9.35 11.53
CA GLY A 184 11.27 10.21 11.23
C GLY A 184 10.25 9.62 10.25
N LEU A 185 10.31 8.32 9.96
CA LEU A 185 9.36 7.65 9.08
C LEU A 185 8.10 7.25 9.85
N GLN A 186 6.94 7.32 9.20
CA GLN A 186 5.70 6.76 9.71
C GLN A 186 5.63 5.27 9.31
N VAL A 187 5.41 4.39 10.30
CA VAL A 187 5.45 2.94 10.07
C VAL A 187 4.02 2.38 9.95
N LEU A 188 3.76 1.64 8.87
CA LEU A 188 2.62 0.76 8.67
C LEU A 188 3.11 -0.68 8.88
N GLN A 189 2.47 -1.42 9.79
CA GLN A 189 2.74 -2.85 10.00
C GLN A 189 1.64 -3.70 9.37
N VAL A 190 2.01 -4.82 8.76
CA VAL A 190 1.07 -5.81 8.21
C VAL A 190 1.32 -7.19 8.77
N ASP A 191 0.24 -7.88 9.15
CA ASP A 191 0.28 -9.28 9.56
C ASP A 191 0.05 -10.22 8.36
N HIS A 192 0.62 -11.43 8.43
CA HIS A 192 0.54 -12.43 7.36
C HIS A 192 0.10 -13.80 7.84
N LEU A 193 0.20 -14.10 9.13
CA LEU A 193 0.07 -15.46 9.64
C LEU A 193 -0.59 -15.50 11.02
N SER A 194 -1.39 -16.53 11.25
CA SER A 194 -1.83 -16.90 12.60
C SER A 194 -0.84 -17.86 13.25
N PRO A 195 -0.63 -17.80 14.58
CA PRO A 195 0.12 -18.83 15.27
C PRO A 195 -0.67 -20.16 15.31
N ALA A 196 0.05 -21.28 15.32
CA ALA A 196 -0.56 -22.62 15.27
C ALA A 196 -1.57 -22.89 16.41
N TRP A 197 -1.43 -22.21 17.54
CA TRP A 197 -2.39 -22.31 18.66
C TRP A 197 -3.69 -21.56 18.38
N ALA A 198 -3.72 -20.56 17.47
CA ALA A 198 -4.92 -19.82 17.08
C ALA A 198 -5.60 -20.46 15.85
N ASN A 199 -4.82 -20.98 14.91
CA ASN A 199 -5.29 -21.82 13.82
C ASN A 199 -4.16 -22.79 13.39
N PRO A 200 -4.43 -24.12 13.35
CA PRO A 200 -3.44 -25.09 12.89
C PRO A 200 -2.91 -24.83 11.47
N ASP A 201 -3.74 -24.28 10.58
CA ASP A 201 -3.28 -23.69 9.33
C ASP A 201 -2.94 -22.21 9.58
N GLY A 202 -1.64 -21.96 9.75
CA GLY A 202 -1.15 -20.61 10.03
C GLY A 202 -1.47 -19.57 8.94
N LYS A 203 -1.89 -19.98 7.73
CA LYS A 203 -2.32 -19.07 6.67
C LYS A 203 -3.77 -18.63 6.80
N ARG A 204 -4.54 -19.31 7.66
CA ARG A 204 -5.95 -19.01 7.89
C ARG A 204 -6.13 -18.08 9.09
N PHE A 205 -7.21 -17.32 9.09
CA PHE A 205 -7.59 -16.47 10.22
C PHE A 205 -7.81 -17.29 11.49
N PRO A 206 -7.60 -16.71 12.69
CA PRO A 206 -7.88 -17.39 13.94
C PRO A 206 -9.30 -17.95 14.02
N LEU A 207 -9.44 -19.14 14.58
CA LEU A 207 -10.73 -19.78 14.81
C LEU A 207 -11.57 -19.06 15.89
N ASP A 208 -10.91 -18.38 16.80
CA ASP A 208 -11.49 -17.51 17.81
C ASP A 208 -11.01 -16.07 17.60
N LEU A 209 -11.88 -15.20 17.11
CA LEU A 209 -11.51 -13.82 16.80
C LEU A 209 -11.17 -12.98 18.04
N ARG A 210 -11.43 -13.46 19.27
CA ARG A 210 -10.93 -12.80 20.50
C ARG A 210 -9.41 -12.78 20.54
N ASP A 211 -8.78 -13.77 19.92
CA ASP A 211 -7.32 -13.84 19.83
C ASP A 211 -6.78 -12.72 18.95
N SER A 212 -7.42 -12.47 17.78
CA SER A 212 -7.07 -11.30 16.94
C SER A 212 -7.30 -9.97 17.66
N TYR A 213 -8.43 -9.83 18.36
CA TYR A 213 -8.70 -8.62 19.15
C TYR A 213 -7.59 -8.34 20.17
N ASN A 214 -7.19 -9.36 20.94
CA ASN A 214 -6.16 -9.23 21.96
C ASN A 214 -4.81 -8.90 21.34
N PHE A 215 -4.43 -9.63 20.27
CA PHE A 215 -3.17 -9.41 19.58
C PHE A 215 -3.06 -7.96 19.05
N PHE A 216 -4.02 -7.48 18.29
CA PHE A 216 -3.98 -6.13 17.73
C PHE A 216 -4.08 -5.05 18.81
N ARG A 217 -4.85 -5.27 19.89
CA ARG A 217 -4.85 -4.36 21.04
C ARG A 217 -3.46 -4.23 21.66
N ASP A 218 -2.79 -5.35 21.85
CA ASP A 218 -1.51 -5.38 22.56
C ASP A 218 -0.38 -4.87 21.65
N MET A 219 -0.42 -5.13 20.34
CA MET A 219 0.53 -4.55 19.38
C MET A 219 0.35 -3.03 19.24
N ALA A 220 -0.88 -2.53 19.20
CA ALA A 220 -1.14 -1.10 19.17
C ALA A 220 -0.65 -0.36 20.43
N ARG A 221 -0.64 -1.04 21.59
CA ARG A 221 -0.03 -0.54 22.84
C ARG A 221 1.49 -0.62 22.82
N ARG A 222 2.04 -1.78 22.39
CA ARG A 222 3.47 -2.06 22.38
C ARG A 222 4.24 -1.03 21.57
N TRP A 223 3.73 -0.65 20.42
CA TRP A 223 4.41 0.27 19.50
C TRP A 223 3.75 1.66 19.43
N GLN A 224 3.08 2.06 20.50
CA GLN A 224 2.51 3.41 20.58
C GLN A 224 3.60 4.49 20.46
N GLY A 225 3.46 5.37 19.48
CA GLY A 225 4.45 6.40 19.15
C GLY A 225 5.48 6.00 18.07
N GLU A 226 5.58 4.71 17.74
CA GLU A 226 6.47 4.18 16.71
C GLU A 226 5.70 3.75 15.46
N VAL A 227 4.64 2.95 15.63
CA VAL A 227 3.78 2.46 14.54
C VAL A 227 2.50 3.28 14.50
N VAL A 228 2.20 3.83 13.32
CA VAL A 228 1.04 4.71 13.13
C VAL A 228 -0.15 4.02 12.47
N ALA A 229 0.07 2.87 11.81
CA ALA A 229 -0.97 2.16 11.07
C ALA A 229 -0.75 0.64 11.09
N PHE A 230 -1.85 -0.11 10.97
CA PHE A 230 -1.84 -1.57 10.88
C PHE A 230 -2.77 -2.05 9.77
N GLU A 231 -2.28 -2.97 8.94
CA GLU A 231 -3.06 -3.86 8.07
C GLU A 231 -3.26 -5.19 8.79
N PRO A 232 -4.50 -5.58 9.13
CA PRO A 232 -4.74 -6.81 9.89
C PRO A 232 -4.35 -8.10 9.17
N TRP A 233 -4.23 -8.08 7.85
CA TRP A 233 -3.78 -9.21 7.05
C TRP A 233 -3.30 -8.76 5.68
N ASN A 234 -2.41 -9.57 5.07
CA ASN A 234 -1.93 -9.37 3.72
C ASN A 234 -2.71 -10.26 2.73
N GLU A 235 -3.26 -9.67 1.67
CA GLU A 235 -3.79 -10.37 0.49
C GLU A 235 -4.66 -11.61 0.81
N ALA A 236 -5.59 -11.43 1.75
CA ALA A 236 -6.37 -12.52 2.32
C ALA A 236 -7.21 -13.30 1.28
N ASP A 237 -7.46 -12.71 0.12
CA ASP A 237 -8.32 -13.24 -0.95
C ASP A 237 -7.63 -14.28 -1.86
N ILE A 238 -6.33 -14.54 -1.67
CA ILE A 238 -5.60 -15.57 -2.44
C ILE A 238 -5.14 -16.74 -1.58
N PRO A 239 -5.02 -17.96 -2.15
CA PRO A 239 -4.65 -19.17 -1.39
C PRO A 239 -3.29 -19.09 -0.70
N MET A 240 -2.36 -18.28 -1.21
CA MET A 240 -1.05 -18.06 -0.60
C MET A 240 -1.18 -17.51 0.83
N PHE A 241 -2.19 -16.67 1.09
CA PHE A 241 -2.48 -16.03 2.36
C PHE A 241 -3.83 -16.44 2.95
N GLY A 242 -4.28 -17.66 2.66
CA GLY A 242 -5.42 -18.32 3.27
C GLY A 242 -6.66 -18.47 2.39
N GLY A 243 -6.83 -17.66 1.35
CA GLY A 243 -7.98 -17.77 0.44
C GLY A 243 -9.31 -17.55 1.15
N HIS A 244 -9.51 -16.36 1.70
CA HIS A 244 -10.69 -15.98 2.47
C HIS A 244 -11.76 -15.31 1.61
N THR A 245 -13.02 -15.53 1.97
CA THR A 245 -14.16 -14.79 1.40
C THR A 245 -14.24 -13.38 1.98
N GLY A 246 -14.99 -12.48 1.32
CA GLY A 246 -15.24 -11.13 1.84
C GLY A 246 -15.94 -11.13 3.20
N SER A 247 -16.79 -12.12 3.48
CA SER A 247 -17.46 -12.29 4.79
C SER A 247 -16.46 -12.65 5.91
N GLU A 248 -15.48 -13.51 5.63
CA GLU A 248 -14.39 -13.81 6.59
C GLU A 248 -13.50 -12.59 6.80
N MET A 249 -13.12 -11.92 5.70
CA MET A 249 -12.33 -10.69 5.74
C MET A 249 -13.03 -9.59 6.54
N ALA A 250 -14.34 -9.42 6.36
CA ALA A 250 -15.13 -8.45 7.13
C ALA A 250 -15.16 -8.78 8.63
N SER A 251 -15.28 -10.04 8.98
CA SER A 251 -15.31 -10.47 10.39
C SER A 251 -13.99 -10.21 11.09
N LEU A 252 -12.85 -10.55 10.45
CA LEU A 252 -11.52 -10.22 10.96
C LEU A 252 -11.32 -8.71 11.07
N GLN A 253 -11.68 -7.95 10.03
CA GLN A 253 -11.51 -6.49 9.99
C GLN A 253 -12.21 -5.80 11.17
N LYS A 254 -13.47 -6.20 11.43
CA LYS A 254 -14.25 -5.64 12.54
C LYS A 254 -13.55 -5.84 13.88
N VAL A 255 -13.08 -7.04 14.11
CA VAL A 255 -12.43 -7.40 15.37
C VAL A 255 -11.07 -6.75 15.53
N ALA A 256 -10.26 -6.75 14.48
CA ALA A 256 -8.95 -6.09 14.49
C ALA A 256 -9.08 -4.58 14.75
N TYR A 257 -10.05 -3.91 14.10
CA TYR A 257 -10.35 -2.50 14.36
C TYR A 257 -10.67 -2.24 15.84
N LEU A 258 -11.57 -3.04 16.41
CA LEU A 258 -11.95 -2.89 17.82
C LEU A 258 -10.75 -3.08 18.74
N GLY A 259 -9.89 -4.06 18.47
CA GLY A 259 -8.65 -4.29 19.20
C GLY A 259 -7.67 -3.13 19.06
N LEU A 260 -7.37 -2.71 17.84
CA LEU A 260 -6.47 -1.59 17.55
C LEU A 260 -6.91 -0.31 18.29
N LYS A 261 -8.21 0.05 18.18
CA LYS A 261 -8.74 1.25 18.82
C LYS A 261 -8.80 1.14 20.34
N ALA A 262 -8.94 -0.06 20.90
CA ALA A 262 -8.82 -0.30 22.35
C ALA A 262 -7.37 -0.22 22.85
N GLY A 263 -6.39 -0.55 21.99
CA GLY A 263 -4.97 -0.42 22.28
C GLY A 263 -4.47 1.01 22.18
N ASN A 264 -4.77 1.65 21.04
CA ASN A 264 -4.39 3.03 20.75
C ASN A 264 -5.50 3.70 19.87
N PRO A 265 -6.34 4.58 20.45
CA PRO A 265 -7.42 5.22 19.69
C PRO A 265 -6.96 6.05 18.48
N LYS A 266 -5.69 6.49 18.46
CA LYS A 266 -5.12 7.32 17.39
C LYS A 266 -4.53 6.50 16.25
N VAL A 267 -4.31 5.20 16.41
CA VAL A 267 -3.72 4.37 15.36
C VAL A 267 -4.67 4.26 14.15
N ILE A 268 -4.11 4.27 12.97
CA ILE A 268 -4.85 4.08 11.72
C ILE A 268 -5.10 2.58 11.55
N ALA A 269 -6.36 2.19 11.58
CA ALA A 269 -6.78 0.83 11.25
C ALA A 269 -7.01 0.75 9.74
N CYS A 270 -6.09 0.16 9.03
CA CYS A 270 -6.19 -0.08 7.60
C CYS A 270 -7.15 -1.23 7.31
N LEU A 271 -7.73 -1.26 6.12
CA LEU A 271 -8.44 -2.44 5.64
C LEU A 271 -7.44 -3.59 5.44
N ASN A 272 -7.82 -4.83 5.76
CA ASN A 272 -7.07 -6.00 5.33
C ASN A 272 -7.08 -6.06 3.79
N VAL A 273 -5.91 -6.13 3.19
CA VAL A 273 -5.71 -5.79 1.79
C VAL A 273 -6.03 -6.94 0.83
N PHE A 274 -6.43 -6.60 -0.40
CA PHE A 274 -6.70 -7.54 -1.50
C PHE A 274 -5.49 -7.67 -2.43
N ALA A 275 -5.22 -8.90 -2.90
CA ALA A 275 -4.32 -9.17 -4.01
C ALA A 275 -5.01 -9.00 -5.37
N LEU A 276 -6.30 -9.38 -5.43
CA LEU A 276 -7.06 -9.45 -6.66
C LEU A 276 -8.15 -8.38 -6.69
N HIS A 277 -8.41 -7.88 -7.89
CA HIS A 277 -9.57 -7.04 -8.17
C HIS A 277 -10.79 -7.93 -8.49
N ASN A 278 -11.27 -8.68 -7.49
CA ASN A 278 -12.43 -9.55 -7.63
C ASN A 278 -13.71 -8.85 -7.16
N ALA A 279 -14.60 -8.55 -8.10
CA ALA A 279 -15.86 -7.85 -7.82
C ALA A 279 -16.74 -8.59 -6.82
N ALA A 280 -16.75 -9.93 -6.81
CA ALA A 280 -17.54 -10.72 -5.86
C ALA A 280 -17.02 -10.55 -4.43
N THR A 281 -15.71 -10.59 -4.22
CA THR A 281 -15.08 -10.37 -2.90
C THR A 281 -15.31 -8.94 -2.39
N LEU A 282 -15.13 -7.94 -3.27
CA LEU A 282 -15.37 -6.54 -2.94
C LEU A 282 -16.83 -6.28 -2.56
N HIS A 283 -17.77 -6.87 -3.31
CA HIS A 283 -19.20 -6.77 -3.02
C HIS A 283 -19.55 -7.47 -1.70
N ASP A 284 -19.03 -8.67 -1.45
CA ASP A 284 -19.27 -9.43 -0.22
C ASP A 284 -18.75 -8.68 1.02
N LEU A 285 -17.57 -8.05 0.93
CA LEU A 285 -17.06 -7.19 2.00
C LEU A 285 -18.00 -6.01 2.28
N HIS A 286 -18.53 -5.39 1.21
CA HIS A 286 -19.47 -4.28 1.34
C HIS A 286 -20.79 -4.73 1.97
N GLU A 287 -21.38 -5.83 1.52
CA GLU A 287 -22.60 -6.40 2.09
C GLU A 287 -22.47 -6.78 3.57
N ASN A 288 -21.26 -7.09 4.00
CA ASN A 288 -20.94 -7.33 5.40
C ASN A 288 -20.75 -6.07 6.24
N GLU A 289 -20.97 -4.87 5.68
CA GLU A 289 -20.87 -3.59 6.38
C GLU A 289 -19.53 -3.42 7.13
N ALA A 290 -18.41 -3.65 6.44
CA ALA A 290 -17.09 -3.52 7.05
C ALA A 290 -16.60 -2.07 7.16
N TRP A 291 -17.22 -1.10 6.42
CA TRP A 291 -16.73 0.29 6.32
C TRP A 291 -16.65 1.08 7.65
N PRO A 292 -17.44 0.81 8.70
CA PRO A 292 -17.22 1.49 9.97
C PRO A 292 -15.94 1.06 10.71
N TYR A 293 -15.28 -0.01 10.24
CA TYR A 293 -14.19 -0.68 10.93
C TYR A 293 -12.83 -0.56 10.21
N PHE A 294 -12.67 0.44 9.38
CA PHE A 294 -11.36 0.84 8.85
C PHE A 294 -11.31 2.35 8.62
N ASP A 295 -10.11 2.92 8.73
CA ASP A 295 -9.85 4.34 8.51
C ASP A 295 -9.42 4.60 7.06
N THR A 296 -8.76 3.62 6.41
CA THR A 296 -8.27 3.68 5.04
C THR A 296 -8.65 2.42 4.27
N PHE A 297 -9.00 2.58 3.01
CA PHE A 297 -9.25 1.48 2.08
C PHE A 297 -7.95 1.11 1.39
N ASN A 298 -7.40 -0.05 1.72
CA ASN A 298 -6.11 -0.50 1.24
C ASN A 298 -6.26 -1.46 0.06
N LEU A 299 -5.36 -1.35 -0.92
CA LEU A 299 -5.38 -2.16 -2.14
C LEU A 299 -3.98 -2.40 -2.68
N HIS A 300 -3.80 -3.52 -3.40
CA HIS A 300 -2.61 -3.86 -4.16
C HIS A 300 -2.91 -3.93 -5.65
N HIS A 301 -1.95 -3.59 -6.49
CA HIS A 301 -2.01 -3.83 -7.93
C HIS A 301 -0.61 -3.75 -8.57
N TYR A 302 -0.45 -4.50 -9.66
CA TYR A 302 0.78 -4.53 -10.46
C TYR A 302 0.51 -4.25 -11.94
N GLU A 303 -0.61 -3.59 -12.23
CA GLU A 303 -1.05 -3.22 -13.57
C GLU A 303 -0.19 -2.10 -14.16
N ALA A 304 -0.18 -2.00 -15.49
CA ALA A 304 0.39 -0.87 -16.18
C ALA A 304 -0.44 0.41 -15.93
N PHE A 305 0.20 1.56 -15.90
CA PHE A 305 -0.43 2.85 -15.53
C PHE A 305 -1.68 3.22 -16.37
N ASN A 306 -1.77 2.74 -17.60
CA ASN A 306 -2.93 2.97 -18.46
C ASN A 306 -4.20 2.22 -18.00
N ALA A 307 -4.07 1.19 -17.18
CA ALA A 307 -5.20 0.49 -16.57
C ALA A 307 -5.74 1.18 -15.30
N TYR A 308 -4.97 2.10 -14.68
CA TYR A 308 -5.32 2.74 -13.40
C TYR A 308 -6.67 3.45 -13.40
N PRO A 309 -7.08 4.21 -14.44
CA PRO A 309 -8.38 4.89 -14.40
C PRO A 309 -9.55 3.94 -14.15
N ARG A 310 -9.57 2.77 -14.80
CA ARG A 310 -10.61 1.76 -14.61
C ARG A 310 -10.46 1.07 -13.26
N LEU A 311 -9.26 0.61 -12.93
CA LEU A 311 -8.98 -0.12 -11.71
C LEU A 311 -9.37 0.69 -10.47
N TYR A 312 -8.96 1.96 -10.41
CA TYR A 312 -9.27 2.83 -9.28
C TYR A 312 -10.75 3.24 -9.24
N ALA A 313 -11.44 3.30 -10.37
CA ALA A 313 -12.88 3.53 -10.38
C ALA A 313 -13.63 2.41 -9.65
N ASP A 314 -13.25 1.17 -9.88
CA ASP A 314 -13.85 0.00 -9.23
C ASP A 314 -13.56 0.00 -7.71
N PHE A 315 -12.34 0.29 -7.30
CA PHE A 315 -12.00 0.42 -5.87
C PHE A 315 -12.71 1.60 -5.20
N ARG A 316 -12.80 2.75 -5.86
CA ARG A 316 -13.57 3.89 -5.32
C ARG A 316 -15.01 3.53 -5.08
N ALA A 317 -15.65 2.78 -5.98
CA ALA A 317 -17.06 2.39 -5.86
C ALA A 317 -17.37 1.61 -4.56
N VAL A 318 -16.41 0.86 -4.03
CA VAL A 318 -16.59 0.02 -2.81
C VAL A 318 -15.82 0.54 -1.59
N SER A 319 -15.11 1.67 -1.72
CA SER A 319 -14.28 2.24 -0.65
C SER A 319 -15.08 2.90 0.47
N ALA A 320 -16.40 3.02 0.33
CA ALA A 320 -17.27 3.78 1.24
C ALA A 320 -16.80 5.25 1.45
N GLY A 321 -16.09 5.80 0.47
CA GLY A 321 -15.51 7.15 0.53
C GLY A 321 -14.30 7.29 1.45
N LYS A 322 -13.74 6.20 1.94
CA LYS A 322 -12.52 6.20 2.75
C LYS A 322 -11.29 6.53 1.89
N PRO A 323 -10.23 7.11 2.50
CA PRO A 323 -8.97 7.37 1.81
C PRO A 323 -8.39 6.09 1.18
N LEU A 324 -8.04 6.15 -0.12
CA LEU A 324 -7.37 5.04 -0.79
C LEU A 324 -5.88 5.02 -0.46
N TRP A 325 -5.38 3.92 0.07
CA TRP A 325 -3.97 3.64 0.24
C TRP A 325 -3.57 2.48 -0.64
N VAL A 326 -2.64 2.70 -1.55
CA VAL A 326 -2.04 1.65 -2.37
C VAL A 326 -0.83 1.13 -1.63
N THR A 327 -0.98 0.01 -0.93
CA THR A 327 0.05 -0.49 -0.02
C THR A 327 1.04 -1.43 -0.67
N GLU A 328 0.76 -1.85 -1.92
CA GLU A 328 1.74 -2.40 -2.85
C GLU A 328 1.38 -2.01 -4.30
N CYS A 329 2.36 -1.50 -5.01
CA CYS A 329 2.33 -1.35 -6.47
C CYS A 329 3.75 -1.23 -7.00
N SER A 330 4.01 -1.74 -8.19
CA SER A 330 5.32 -1.56 -8.83
C SER A 330 5.24 -1.71 -10.33
N VAL A 331 6.39 -1.49 -10.96
CA VAL A 331 6.66 -1.94 -12.32
C VAL A 331 7.49 -3.20 -12.21
N PRO A 332 6.88 -4.38 -12.34
CA PRO A 332 7.62 -5.63 -12.29
C PRO A 332 8.54 -5.73 -13.51
N VAL A 333 9.82 -6.04 -13.26
CA VAL A 333 10.83 -6.15 -14.30
C VAL A 333 11.34 -7.60 -14.32
N LYS A 334 11.17 -8.30 -15.42
CA LYS A 334 11.74 -9.64 -15.60
C LYS A 334 13.25 -9.50 -15.71
N TRP A 335 13.98 -10.28 -14.92
CA TRP A 335 15.42 -10.29 -15.03
C TRP A 335 15.87 -11.31 -16.09
N HIS A 336 16.61 -10.82 -17.08
CA HIS A 336 17.20 -11.62 -18.16
C HIS A 336 18.72 -11.40 -18.24
N GLY A 337 19.27 -10.68 -17.26
CA GLY A 337 20.68 -10.30 -17.21
C GLY A 337 21.56 -11.33 -16.51
N ASP A 338 22.19 -10.97 -15.39
CA ASP A 338 23.06 -11.87 -14.63
C ASP A 338 22.22 -12.75 -13.69
N GLU A 339 22.01 -14.01 -14.04
CA GLU A 339 21.23 -14.97 -13.26
C GLU A 339 21.80 -15.19 -11.84
N ARG A 340 23.10 -15.09 -11.66
CA ARG A 340 23.77 -15.26 -10.34
C ARG A 340 23.42 -14.13 -9.39
N LEU A 341 23.26 -12.93 -9.91
CA LEU A 341 22.91 -11.73 -9.17
C LEU A 341 21.41 -11.45 -9.21
N GLN A 342 20.67 -12.17 -10.03
CA GLN A 342 19.26 -11.89 -10.33
C GLN A 342 19.06 -10.41 -10.70
N GLU A 343 19.99 -9.89 -11.47
CA GLU A 343 20.04 -8.49 -11.85
C GLU A 343 19.48 -8.30 -13.25
N PRO A 344 18.47 -7.42 -13.43
CA PRO A 344 17.91 -7.09 -14.73
C PRO A 344 18.96 -6.53 -15.70
N THR A 345 18.64 -6.51 -16.99
CA THR A 345 19.46 -5.82 -18.00
C THR A 345 19.50 -4.32 -17.72
N ASP A 346 20.52 -3.62 -18.27
CA ASP A 346 20.60 -2.17 -18.16
C ASP A 346 19.32 -1.50 -18.71
N GLU A 347 18.75 -2.01 -19.81
CA GLU A 347 17.50 -1.49 -20.38
C GLU A 347 16.31 -1.66 -19.44
N ASP A 348 16.17 -2.83 -18.81
CA ASP A 348 15.09 -3.07 -17.84
C ASP A 348 15.20 -2.17 -16.61
N LEU A 349 16.43 -1.91 -16.14
CA LEU A 349 16.68 -0.98 -15.03
C LEU A 349 16.33 0.47 -15.40
N LEU A 350 16.58 0.88 -16.66
CA LEU A 350 16.13 2.18 -17.17
C LEU A 350 14.61 2.26 -17.15
N VAL A 351 13.93 1.25 -17.70
CA VAL A 351 12.45 1.18 -17.71
C VAL A 351 11.88 1.24 -16.29
N GLN A 352 12.46 0.51 -15.33
CA GLN A 352 12.02 0.55 -13.93
C GLN A 352 12.11 1.97 -13.36
N SER A 353 13.24 2.66 -13.59
CA SER A 353 13.45 4.00 -13.06
C SER A 353 12.53 5.05 -13.70
N GLU A 354 12.31 4.97 -15.00
CA GLU A 354 11.40 5.87 -15.73
C GLU A 354 9.95 5.71 -15.27
N ARG A 355 9.48 4.46 -15.15
CA ARG A 355 8.09 4.17 -14.79
C ARG A 355 7.78 4.36 -13.32
N LEU A 356 8.76 4.33 -12.42
CA LEU A 356 8.54 4.55 -10.99
C LEU A 356 7.85 5.89 -10.73
N ALA A 357 8.33 6.99 -11.31
CA ALA A 357 7.72 8.30 -11.15
C ALA A 357 6.30 8.37 -11.77
N ILE A 358 6.07 7.67 -12.90
CA ILE A 358 4.75 7.54 -13.53
C ILE A 358 3.77 6.82 -12.60
N THR A 359 4.20 5.72 -11.96
CA THR A 359 3.38 4.97 -11.00
C THR A 359 2.87 5.86 -9.87
N TYR A 360 3.74 6.65 -9.23
CA TYR A 360 3.31 7.60 -8.21
C TYR A 360 2.37 8.66 -8.77
N ALA A 361 2.74 9.29 -9.88
CA ALA A 361 1.94 10.38 -10.45
C ALA A 361 0.53 9.91 -10.83
N GLN A 362 0.42 8.76 -11.50
CA GLN A 362 -0.88 8.24 -11.92
C GLN A 362 -1.72 7.78 -10.72
N ALA A 363 -1.14 7.06 -9.76
CA ALA A 363 -1.85 6.60 -8.57
C ALA A 363 -2.41 7.78 -7.75
N ILE A 364 -1.60 8.83 -7.53
CA ILE A 364 -2.04 10.04 -6.82
C ILE A 364 -3.14 10.76 -7.60
N HIS A 365 -3.03 10.82 -8.94
CA HIS A 365 -4.08 11.43 -9.78
C HIS A 365 -5.42 10.69 -9.65
N GLU A 366 -5.38 9.36 -9.58
CA GLU A 366 -6.57 8.52 -9.41
C GLU A 366 -7.15 8.56 -7.99
N GLY A 367 -6.54 9.29 -7.07
CA GLY A 367 -7.07 9.56 -5.73
C GLY A 367 -6.36 8.81 -4.59
N ALA A 368 -5.26 8.12 -4.85
CA ALA A 368 -4.46 7.53 -3.78
C ALA A 368 -3.84 8.61 -2.89
N GLN A 369 -4.05 8.51 -1.58
CA GLN A 369 -3.48 9.42 -0.59
C GLN A 369 -2.13 8.95 -0.02
N ALA A 370 -1.82 7.66 -0.18
CA ALA A 370 -0.52 7.07 0.10
C ALA A 370 -0.24 5.98 -0.94
N VAL A 371 0.97 5.97 -1.48
CA VAL A 371 1.38 5.02 -2.52
C VAL A 371 2.69 4.39 -2.06
N TYR A 372 2.66 3.10 -1.76
CA TYR A 372 3.82 2.33 -1.33
C TYR A 372 4.35 1.54 -2.53
N TYR A 373 5.46 2.00 -3.08
CA TYR A 373 6.13 1.25 -4.14
C TYR A 373 6.70 -0.05 -3.57
N PHE A 374 6.46 -1.17 -4.23
CA PHE A 374 6.98 -2.48 -3.88
C PHE A 374 8.20 -2.79 -4.76
N ILE A 375 9.41 -2.82 -4.24
CA ILE A 375 9.86 -2.86 -2.86
C ILE A 375 11.27 -2.25 -2.74
N LEU A 376 11.67 -1.78 -1.56
CA LEU A 376 13.01 -1.24 -1.34
C LEU A 376 14.13 -2.29 -1.45
N PRO A 377 14.07 -3.44 -0.71
CA PRO A 377 15.13 -4.45 -0.74
C PRO A 377 15.22 -5.17 -2.08
N HIS A 378 16.35 -5.80 -2.31
CA HIS A 378 16.49 -6.80 -3.36
C HIS A 378 15.49 -7.94 -3.12
N PHE A 379 14.54 -8.11 -4.01
CA PHE A 379 13.51 -9.14 -3.90
C PHE A 379 13.14 -9.69 -5.27
N VAL A 380 13.22 -11.01 -5.39
CA VAL A 380 12.86 -11.74 -6.61
C VAL A 380 11.73 -12.71 -6.30
N GLU A 381 10.70 -12.65 -7.11
CA GLU A 381 9.62 -13.62 -7.13
C GLU A 381 9.51 -14.24 -8.53
N GLY A 382 9.79 -15.54 -8.61
CA GLY A 382 9.92 -16.22 -9.91
C GLY A 382 11.05 -15.61 -10.75
N GLN A 383 10.71 -15.00 -11.86
CA GLN A 383 11.65 -14.28 -12.74
C GLN A 383 11.48 -12.74 -12.66
N THR A 384 10.83 -12.23 -11.64
CA THR A 384 10.58 -10.81 -11.49
C THR A 384 11.45 -10.23 -10.38
N GLN A 385 12.24 -9.21 -10.70
CA GLN A 385 12.99 -8.40 -9.74
C GLN A 385 12.20 -7.13 -9.42
N PHE A 386 11.90 -6.92 -8.15
CA PHE A 386 11.12 -5.76 -7.69
C PHE A 386 11.97 -4.68 -7.03
N GLY A 387 13.11 -5.07 -6.43
CA GLY A 387 13.91 -4.22 -5.57
C GLY A 387 14.50 -2.99 -6.24
N VAL A 388 14.54 -1.86 -5.53
CA VAL A 388 15.23 -0.63 -5.97
C VAL A 388 16.65 -0.51 -5.39
N LEU A 389 16.99 -1.34 -4.39
CA LEU A 389 18.35 -1.52 -3.88
C LEU A 389 18.85 -2.94 -4.19
N ARG A 390 20.17 -3.10 -4.18
CA ARG A 390 20.87 -4.39 -4.22
C ARG A 390 21.07 -4.95 -2.81
N PRO A 391 21.50 -6.22 -2.63
CA PRO A 391 21.71 -6.82 -1.31
C PRO A 391 22.73 -6.09 -0.43
N ASP A 392 23.69 -5.40 -1.04
CA ASP A 392 24.70 -4.59 -0.38
C ASP A 392 24.25 -3.15 -0.09
N LEU A 393 22.99 -2.83 -0.33
CA LEU A 393 22.33 -1.52 -0.26
C LEU A 393 22.68 -0.56 -1.39
N THR A 394 23.56 -0.93 -2.33
CA THR A 394 23.87 -0.04 -3.46
C THR A 394 22.63 0.18 -4.33
N PRO A 395 22.45 1.40 -4.89
CA PRO A 395 21.21 1.74 -5.58
C PRO A 395 21.13 1.10 -6.97
N ARG A 396 19.90 0.78 -7.39
CA ARG A 396 19.52 0.76 -8.80
C ARG A 396 19.12 2.17 -9.25
N PRO A 397 19.04 2.46 -10.55
CA PRO A 397 18.57 3.76 -11.04
C PRO A 397 17.22 4.17 -10.44
N ALA A 398 16.35 3.20 -10.20
CA ALA A 398 15.03 3.40 -9.60
C ALA A 398 15.09 4.02 -8.19
N PHE A 399 16.15 3.79 -7.40
CA PHE A 399 16.28 4.44 -6.09
C PHE A 399 16.54 5.95 -6.23
N VAL A 400 17.33 6.36 -7.22
CA VAL A 400 17.56 7.79 -7.49
C VAL A 400 16.27 8.45 -8.00
N ALA A 401 15.51 7.74 -8.84
CA ALA A 401 14.20 8.21 -9.29
C ALA A 401 13.19 8.32 -8.14
N LEU A 402 13.24 7.39 -7.17
CA LEU A 402 12.44 7.44 -5.95
C LEU A 402 12.74 8.71 -5.14
N ALA A 403 14.03 9.04 -4.97
CA ALA A 403 14.45 10.24 -4.26
C ALA A 403 14.00 11.53 -4.98
N ALA A 404 14.05 11.53 -6.31
CA ALA A 404 13.51 12.64 -7.11
C ALA A 404 11.98 12.80 -6.91
N ALA A 405 11.23 11.70 -6.94
CA ALA A 405 9.78 11.71 -6.68
C ALA A 405 9.48 12.16 -5.23
N GLY A 406 10.20 11.63 -4.24
CA GLY A 406 10.04 11.99 -2.82
C GLY A 406 10.23 13.48 -2.55
N ARG A 407 11.23 14.10 -3.21
CA ARG A 407 11.51 15.53 -3.11
C ARG A 407 10.49 16.38 -3.89
N LEU A 408 10.23 16.05 -5.16
CA LEU A 408 9.47 16.91 -6.09
C LEU A 408 7.95 16.77 -5.92
N LEU A 409 7.47 15.61 -5.48
CA LEU A 409 6.07 15.35 -5.17
C LEU A 409 5.76 15.35 -3.66
N ALA A 410 6.63 15.94 -2.84
CA ALA A 410 6.37 16.14 -1.43
C ALA A 410 5.02 16.87 -1.24
N ASP A 411 4.12 16.31 -0.40
CA ASP A 411 2.74 16.81 -0.18
C ASP A 411 1.90 16.95 -1.46
N ALA A 412 2.16 16.17 -2.51
CA ALA A 412 1.46 16.27 -3.78
C ALA A 412 -0.04 16.00 -3.64
N LYS A 413 -0.84 16.89 -4.24
CA LYS A 413 -2.30 16.77 -4.39
C LYS A 413 -2.64 17.02 -5.85
N PRO A 414 -3.41 16.15 -6.52
CA PRO A 414 -3.69 16.30 -7.93
C PRO A 414 -4.58 17.52 -8.18
N LEU A 415 -4.23 18.29 -9.21
CA LEU A 415 -5.06 19.38 -9.74
C LEU A 415 -5.78 18.95 -11.00
N GLY A 416 -5.24 17.98 -11.73
CA GLY A 416 -5.85 17.39 -12.91
C GLY A 416 -4.82 17.01 -13.98
N GLN A 417 -5.32 16.36 -15.00
CA GLN A 417 -4.55 15.99 -16.19
C GLN A 417 -4.68 17.10 -17.25
N VAL A 418 -3.59 17.49 -17.87
CA VAL A 418 -3.58 18.49 -18.92
C VAL A 418 -4.37 17.96 -20.13
N LYS A 419 -5.34 18.75 -20.59
CA LYS A 419 -6.12 18.45 -21.77
C LYS A 419 -5.34 18.91 -23.00
N ASP A 420 -4.66 17.98 -23.65
CA ASP A 420 -3.95 18.20 -24.91
C ASP A 420 -4.65 17.46 -26.06
N GLY A 421 -4.53 17.97 -27.28
CA GLY A 421 -5.08 17.33 -28.48
C GLY A 421 -4.30 16.07 -28.89
N ASN A 422 -3.04 15.95 -28.45
CA ASN A 422 -2.20 14.80 -28.72
C ASN A 422 -2.38 13.73 -27.62
N LYS A 423 -3.03 12.63 -27.95
CA LYS A 423 -3.31 11.52 -27.03
C LYS A 423 -2.09 10.79 -26.51
N SER A 424 -0.91 10.96 -27.13
CA SER A 424 0.34 10.37 -26.64
C SER A 424 0.95 11.13 -25.48
N ILE A 425 0.49 12.36 -25.21
CA ILE A 425 0.98 13.19 -24.11
C ILE A 425 0.22 12.85 -22.83
N HIS A 426 0.96 12.46 -21.81
CA HIS A 426 0.51 12.33 -20.44
C HIS A 426 1.13 13.46 -19.63
N ALA A 427 0.31 14.28 -18.99
CA ALA A 427 0.80 15.40 -18.20
C ALA A 427 -0.17 15.65 -17.03
N ILE A 428 0.30 15.45 -15.81
CA ILE A 428 -0.51 15.55 -14.59
C ILE A 428 0.04 16.68 -13.73
N LEU A 429 -0.84 17.63 -13.41
CA LEU A 429 -0.51 18.77 -12.57
C LEU A 429 -0.85 18.50 -11.12
N PHE A 430 0.11 18.74 -10.24
CA PHE A 430 -0.03 18.61 -8.80
C PHE A 430 0.22 19.95 -8.10
N ARG A 431 -0.48 20.18 -7.01
CA ARG A 431 -0.01 21.08 -5.97
C ARG A 431 0.90 20.31 -5.05
N ALA A 432 2.15 20.73 -4.93
CA ALA A 432 3.17 20.04 -4.14
C ALA A 432 4.00 21.05 -3.32
N SER A 433 4.93 20.54 -2.53
CA SER A 433 5.83 21.34 -1.71
C SER A 433 7.29 20.91 -1.91
N PRO A 434 7.82 20.94 -3.17
CA PRO A 434 9.21 20.62 -3.40
C PRO A 434 10.09 21.53 -2.55
N ASP A 435 11.06 20.92 -1.85
CA ASP A 435 11.97 21.64 -0.95
C ASP A 435 11.28 22.52 0.10
N GLY A 436 10.07 22.13 0.54
CA GLY A 436 9.24 22.86 1.50
C GLY A 436 8.52 24.08 0.91
N GLN A 437 8.72 24.39 -0.36
CA GLN A 437 8.10 25.54 -1.04
C GLN A 437 6.88 25.12 -1.84
N ARG A 438 5.73 25.72 -1.55
CA ARG A 438 4.49 25.44 -2.30
C ARG A 438 4.62 25.86 -3.76
N ALA A 439 4.49 24.91 -4.67
CA ALA A 439 4.52 25.10 -6.12
C ALA A 439 3.45 24.23 -6.81
N ASP A 440 3.21 24.51 -8.08
CA ASP A 440 2.51 23.58 -8.95
C ASP A 440 3.60 22.77 -9.69
N VAL A 441 3.52 21.44 -9.64
CA VAL A 441 4.49 20.53 -10.26
C VAL A 441 3.77 19.72 -11.32
N LEU A 442 4.25 19.83 -12.55
CA LEU A 442 3.77 19.05 -13.69
C LEU A 442 4.67 17.84 -13.88
N VAL A 443 4.11 16.64 -13.84
CA VAL A 443 4.78 15.41 -14.27
C VAL A 443 4.30 15.09 -15.67
N ALA A 444 5.21 15.05 -16.65
CA ALA A 444 4.85 14.89 -18.06
C ALA A 444 5.76 13.88 -18.77
N TRP A 445 5.17 13.03 -19.60
CA TRP A 445 5.85 12.04 -20.44
C TRP A 445 5.04 11.74 -21.70
N SER A 446 5.65 11.01 -22.64
CA SER A 446 4.99 10.51 -23.83
C SER A 446 5.71 9.26 -24.35
N GLU A 447 4.98 8.27 -24.83
CA GLU A 447 5.57 7.06 -25.43
C GLU A 447 6.37 7.36 -26.72
N THR A 448 6.12 8.49 -27.35
CA THR A 448 6.83 8.95 -28.55
C THR A 448 7.45 10.32 -28.30
N GLU A 449 8.53 10.63 -28.99
CA GLU A 449 9.10 11.99 -28.92
C GLU A 449 8.12 13.04 -29.41
N THR A 450 7.83 13.99 -28.54
CA THR A 450 6.87 15.07 -28.81
C THR A 450 7.17 16.30 -27.96
N ALA A 451 6.35 17.32 -28.04
CA ALA A 451 6.50 18.55 -27.28
C ALA A 451 5.17 18.99 -26.66
N LEU A 452 5.25 19.53 -25.45
CA LEU A 452 4.15 20.16 -24.74
C LEU A 452 4.42 21.65 -24.55
N ASP A 453 3.53 22.49 -25.04
CA ASP A 453 3.60 23.93 -24.86
C ASP A 453 3.01 24.35 -23.51
N LEU A 454 3.81 25.03 -22.70
CA LEU A 454 3.35 25.66 -21.45
C LEU A 454 2.94 27.12 -21.71
N PRO A 455 2.03 27.70 -20.92
CA PRO A 455 1.68 29.11 -21.04
C PRO A 455 2.85 30.05 -20.70
N LYS A 456 3.73 29.62 -19.80
CA LYS A 456 4.95 30.34 -19.36
C LYS A 456 6.12 29.35 -19.19
N PRO A 457 7.36 29.81 -19.24
CA PRO A 457 8.52 28.99 -18.90
C PRO A 457 8.40 28.40 -17.48
N PRO A 458 8.80 27.15 -17.26
CA PRO A 458 8.87 26.59 -15.91
C PRO A 458 9.96 27.29 -15.08
N LYS A 459 9.77 27.38 -13.76
CA LYS A 459 10.79 27.88 -12.83
C LYS A 459 12.02 26.98 -12.79
N ALA A 460 11.77 25.67 -12.85
CA ALA A 460 12.79 24.62 -12.92
C ALA A 460 12.22 23.40 -13.64
N CYS A 461 13.08 22.63 -14.25
CA CYS A 461 12.72 21.37 -14.87
C CYS A 461 13.74 20.31 -14.47
N PHE A 462 13.27 19.11 -14.15
CA PHE A 462 14.10 17.98 -13.75
C PHE A 462 13.68 16.74 -14.55
N ASP A 463 14.62 15.86 -14.83
CA ASP A 463 14.27 14.52 -15.31
C ASP A 463 13.84 13.60 -14.15
N HIS A 464 13.49 12.38 -14.49
CA HIS A 464 13.01 11.39 -13.51
C HIS A 464 14.05 11.01 -12.43
N LEU A 465 15.33 11.26 -12.66
CA LEU A 465 16.39 11.09 -11.64
C LEU A 465 16.64 12.37 -10.81
N GLY A 466 15.88 13.44 -11.03
CA GLY A 466 16.05 14.71 -10.32
C GLY A 466 17.18 15.59 -10.86
N ARG A 467 17.77 15.26 -12.03
CA ARG A 467 18.81 16.07 -12.67
C ARG A 467 18.20 17.29 -13.35
N ALA A 468 18.75 18.46 -13.09
CA ALA A 468 18.27 19.69 -13.70
C ALA A 468 18.38 19.65 -15.23
N ARG A 469 17.31 20.05 -15.91
CA ARG A 469 17.19 20.14 -17.38
C ARG A 469 17.00 21.59 -17.80
N LYS A 470 17.80 22.06 -18.75
CA LYS A 470 17.60 23.36 -19.35
C LYS A 470 16.38 23.32 -20.29
N VAL A 471 15.43 24.17 -20.06
CA VAL A 471 14.26 24.38 -20.93
C VAL A 471 14.41 25.74 -21.60
N THR A 472 14.39 25.75 -22.94
CA THR A 472 14.43 26.99 -23.72
C THR A 472 13.02 27.47 -23.97
N GLY A 473 12.65 28.59 -23.34
CA GLY A 473 11.31 29.13 -23.45
C GLY A 473 10.28 28.29 -22.70
N LYS A 474 9.13 28.04 -23.32
CA LYS A 474 7.95 27.41 -22.70
C LYS A 474 7.64 25.99 -23.22
N VAL A 475 8.51 25.40 -24.03
CA VAL A 475 8.29 24.11 -24.68
C VAL A 475 9.01 23.01 -23.91
N LEU A 476 8.27 22.01 -23.44
CA LEU A 476 8.82 20.79 -22.84
C LEU A 476 8.95 19.72 -23.93
N LYS A 477 10.17 19.24 -24.16
CA LYS A 477 10.41 18.06 -25.01
C LYS A 477 10.14 16.81 -24.18
N LEU A 478 9.23 15.98 -24.62
CA LEU A 478 8.78 14.77 -23.93
C LEU A 478 9.23 13.52 -24.68
N ASN A 479 9.51 12.48 -23.91
CA ASN A 479 9.70 11.10 -24.35
C ASN A 479 9.18 10.17 -23.25
N ARG A 480 9.51 8.87 -23.30
CA ARG A 480 9.04 7.88 -22.30
C ARG A 480 9.50 8.16 -20.87
N ALA A 481 10.67 8.81 -20.70
CA ALA A 481 11.18 9.20 -19.39
C ALA A 481 10.44 10.47 -18.88
N PRO A 482 9.77 10.42 -17.73
CA PRO A 482 9.01 11.56 -17.25
C PRO A 482 9.90 12.73 -16.84
N LEU A 483 9.37 13.93 -17.04
CA LEU A 483 9.93 15.19 -16.57
C LEU A 483 9.09 15.74 -15.42
N PHE A 484 9.75 16.41 -14.48
CA PHE A 484 9.11 17.24 -13.46
C PHE A 484 9.35 18.73 -13.81
N ALA A 485 8.29 19.43 -14.14
CA ALA A 485 8.37 20.88 -14.36
C ALA A 485 7.75 21.62 -13.18
N VAL A 486 8.56 22.38 -12.45
CA VAL A 486 8.10 23.22 -11.34
C VAL A 486 7.60 24.53 -11.92
N LEU A 487 6.30 24.78 -11.77
CA LEU A 487 5.60 25.92 -12.29
C LEU A 487 5.34 26.96 -11.19
N GLU A 488 5.02 28.17 -11.59
CA GLU A 488 4.49 29.16 -10.67
C GLU A 488 3.12 28.70 -10.15
N ARG A 489 2.89 28.85 -8.85
CA ARG A 489 1.63 28.48 -8.23
C ARG A 489 0.45 29.20 -8.90
N GLY A 490 -0.57 28.44 -9.24
CA GLY A 490 -1.76 28.96 -9.94
C GLY A 490 -1.57 29.14 -11.45
N THR A 491 -0.54 28.51 -12.03
CA THR A 491 -0.39 28.45 -13.49
C THR A 491 -1.64 27.82 -14.11
N ARG A 492 -2.29 28.57 -14.99
CA ARG A 492 -3.52 28.12 -15.66
C ARG A 492 -3.19 27.20 -16.83
N LEU A 493 -3.57 25.95 -16.71
CA LEU A 493 -3.54 24.95 -17.79
C LEU A 493 -4.98 24.46 -18.04
N PRO A 494 -5.32 24.03 -19.25
CA PRO A 494 -6.58 23.34 -19.50
C PRO A 494 -6.52 21.96 -18.86
N LEU A 495 -7.28 21.74 -17.79
CA LEU A 495 -7.23 20.51 -17.01
C LEU A 495 -8.54 19.72 -17.13
N VAL A 496 -8.41 18.40 -17.17
CA VAL A 496 -9.44 17.46 -16.76
C VAL A 496 -9.22 17.23 -15.25
N PRO A 497 -10.20 17.51 -14.39
CA PRO A 497 -10.03 17.34 -12.95
C PRO A 497 -9.75 15.88 -12.58
N PRO A 498 -9.10 15.61 -11.42
CA PRO A 498 -8.97 14.26 -10.92
C PRO A 498 -10.35 13.64 -10.65
N PRO A 499 -10.48 12.30 -10.67
CA PRO A 499 -11.72 11.64 -10.33
C PRO A 499 -12.23 12.04 -8.94
N GLU A 500 -13.53 12.27 -8.82
CA GLU A 500 -14.16 12.58 -7.54
C GLU A 500 -14.09 11.36 -6.61
N PRO A 501 -13.79 11.55 -5.31
CA PRO A 501 -13.87 10.46 -4.33
C PRO A 501 -15.32 9.98 -4.19
N ALA A 502 -15.50 8.71 -3.83
CA ALA A 502 -16.82 8.22 -3.50
C ALA A 502 -17.39 8.96 -2.28
N LYS A 503 -18.72 8.97 -2.17
CA LYS A 503 -19.39 9.57 -1.01
C LYS A 503 -19.01 8.81 0.25
N LEU A 504 -18.61 9.55 1.30
CA LEU A 504 -18.30 8.95 2.59
C LEU A 504 -19.57 8.35 3.21
N GLU A 505 -19.53 7.04 3.44
CA GLU A 505 -20.55 6.34 4.20
C GLU A 505 -20.26 6.47 5.69
N LEU A 506 -21.26 6.97 6.42
CA LEU A 506 -21.17 7.12 7.87
C LEU A 506 -21.72 5.87 8.53
N GLY A 507 -21.01 5.35 9.51
CA GLY A 507 -21.41 4.21 10.32
C GLY A 507 -20.72 4.24 11.68
N LYS A 508 -21.37 3.61 12.66
CA LYS A 508 -20.75 3.42 13.98
C LYS A 508 -20.36 1.96 14.15
N PRO A 509 -19.12 1.66 14.54
CA PRO A 509 -18.73 0.32 14.90
C PRO A 509 -19.63 -0.24 16.01
N SER A 510 -20.13 -1.45 15.84
CA SER A 510 -20.78 -2.23 16.90
C SER A 510 -19.70 -2.93 17.72
N SER A 511 -19.93 -3.10 19.01
CA SER A 511 -19.09 -3.98 19.83
C SER A 511 -19.46 -5.46 19.68
N ILE A 512 -20.54 -5.76 18.95
CA ILE A 512 -20.97 -7.13 18.64
C ILE A 512 -20.49 -7.49 17.22
N VAL A 513 -19.76 -8.58 17.10
CA VAL A 513 -19.27 -9.10 15.81
C VAL A 513 -19.76 -10.52 15.62
N MET A 514 -20.08 -10.87 14.38
CA MET A 514 -20.45 -12.21 13.96
C MET A 514 -19.36 -12.82 13.09
N GLN A 515 -19.17 -14.13 13.21
CA GLN A 515 -18.28 -14.94 12.38
C GLN A 515 -18.99 -16.23 12.00
N ALA A 516 -18.94 -16.61 10.72
CA ALA A 516 -19.22 -17.98 10.31
C ALA A 516 -17.91 -18.75 10.20
N VAL A 517 -17.88 -19.99 10.64
CA VAL A 517 -16.73 -20.88 10.44
C VAL A 517 -17.14 -21.99 9.48
N MET A 518 -16.65 -21.89 8.25
CA MET A 518 -16.95 -22.81 7.16
C MET A 518 -15.73 -23.69 6.86
N PRO A 519 -15.92 -24.96 6.47
CA PRO A 519 -14.82 -25.78 5.97
C PRO A 519 -14.21 -25.15 4.70
N GLU A 520 -12.91 -25.11 4.59
CA GLU A 520 -12.19 -24.58 3.42
C GLU A 520 -12.66 -25.24 2.11
N ALA A 521 -12.86 -26.56 2.12
CA ALA A 521 -13.34 -27.32 0.97
C ALA A 521 -14.72 -26.86 0.46
N SER A 522 -15.49 -26.12 1.27
CA SER A 522 -16.77 -25.54 0.86
C SER A 522 -16.63 -24.18 0.18
N THR A 523 -15.45 -23.57 0.19
CA THR A 523 -15.23 -22.21 -0.34
C THR A 523 -15.13 -22.19 -1.87
N VAL A 524 -15.75 -21.19 -2.49
CA VAL A 524 -15.67 -20.86 -3.92
C VAL A 524 -15.16 -19.44 -4.04
N LEU A 525 -13.83 -19.28 -4.08
CA LEU A 525 -13.16 -17.97 -3.97
C LEU A 525 -13.56 -16.99 -5.07
N GLU A 526 -13.68 -17.45 -6.32
CA GLU A 526 -14.02 -16.60 -7.46
C GLU A 526 -15.41 -15.95 -7.30
N LYS A 527 -16.27 -16.55 -6.47
CA LYS A 527 -17.62 -16.06 -6.17
C LYS A 527 -17.74 -15.46 -4.77
N SER A 528 -16.68 -15.49 -3.97
CA SER A 528 -16.72 -15.14 -2.54
C SER A 528 -17.91 -15.82 -1.85
N ALA A 529 -18.03 -17.12 -1.99
CA ALA A 529 -19.22 -17.87 -1.62
C ALA A 529 -18.87 -19.26 -1.07
N TYR A 530 -19.88 -19.93 -0.50
CA TYR A 530 -19.78 -21.29 0.03
C TYR A 530 -20.72 -22.24 -0.72
N LYS A 531 -20.27 -23.48 -0.89
CA LYS A 531 -21.08 -24.55 -1.46
C LYS A 531 -22.22 -24.92 -0.52
N ALA A 532 -23.45 -25.02 -1.04
CA ALA A 532 -24.63 -25.48 -0.32
C ALA A 532 -25.30 -26.63 -1.10
N THR A 533 -25.46 -27.79 -0.45
CA THR A 533 -26.03 -28.97 -1.10
C THR A 533 -27.54 -28.88 -1.16
N ALA A 534 -28.10 -29.11 -2.34
CA ALA A 534 -29.57 -29.21 -2.52
C ALA A 534 -30.19 -30.39 -1.77
N GLY A 535 -31.39 -30.21 -1.22
CA GLY A 535 -32.14 -31.27 -0.56
C GLY A 535 -31.56 -31.78 0.77
N GLN A 536 -30.52 -31.10 1.30
CA GLN A 536 -29.91 -31.46 2.59
C GLN A 536 -30.03 -30.33 3.60
N THR A 537 -30.13 -30.69 4.88
CA THR A 537 -30.00 -29.73 5.98
C THR A 537 -28.51 -29.55 6.30
N THR A 538 -28.01 -28.31 6.18
CA THR A 538 -26.67 -27.94 6.57
C THR A 538 -26.69 -27.07 7.81
N THR A 539 -25.86 -27.36 8.80
CA THR A 539 -25.71 -26.52 9.99
C THR A 539 -24.40 -25.73 9.88
N ILE A 540 -24.50 -24.42 9.93
CA ILE A 540 -23.35 -23.50 9.91
C ILE A 540 -23.18 -22.95 11.31
N PRO A 541 -22.01 -23.15 11.96
CA PRO A 541 -21.70 -22.50 13.24
C PRO A 541 -21.53 -21.00 13.04
N ILE A 542 -22.33 -20.21 13.73
CA ILE A 542 -22.23 -18.76 13.80
C ILE A 542 -21.77 -18.38 15.20
N PHE A 543 -20.66 -17.69 15.28
CA PHE A 543 -20.14 -17.19 16.55
C PHE A 543 -20.46 -15.72 16.71
N LEU A 544 -21.07 -15.36 17.85
CA LEU A 544 -21.26 -13.99 18.28
C LEU A 544 -20.22 -13.63 19.33
N TYR A 545 -19.60 -12.49 19.15
CA TYR A 545 -18.61 -11.92 20.08
C TYR A 545 -19.13 -10.61 20.65
N ASN A 546 -18.94 -10.40 21.95
CA ASN A 546 -19.19 -9.11 22.59
C ASN A 546 -17.88 -8.51 23.10
N PHE A 547 -17.36 -7.54 22.37
CA PHE A 547 -16.17 -6.77 22.74
C PHE A 547 -16.48 -5.53 23.60
N GLY A 548 -17.74 -5.34 23.96
CA GLY A 548 -18.18 -4.26 24.84
C GLY A 548 -18.03 -4.62 26.32
N ALA A 549 -18.17 -3.61 27.18
CA ALA A 549 -18.03 -3.76 28.63
C ALA A 549 -19.32 -4.19 29.35
N LYS A 550 -20.45 -4.32 28.63
CA LYS A 550 -21.76 -4.65 29.20
C LYS A 550 -22.39 -5.81 28.45
N PRO A 551 -23.25 -6.64 29.11
CA PRO A 551 -24.06 -7.62 28.42
C PRO A 551 -24.92 -6.96 27.32
N ALA A 552 -25.04 -7.63 26.20
CA ALA A 552 -25.81 -7.16 25.06
C ALA A 552 -26.92 -8.19 24.72
N ARG A 553 -28.18 -7.73 24.69
CA ARG A 553 -29.29 -8.52 24.24
C ARG A 553 -29.78 -7.97 22.91
N GLY A 554 -29.92 -8.85 21.91
CA GLY A 554 -30.32 -8.44 20.58
C GLY A 554 -31.34 -9.34 19.95
N ARG A 555 -32.03 -8.80 18.93
CA ARG A 555 -32.93 -9.54 18.06
C ARG A 555 -32.23 -9.83 16.75
N LEU A 556 -32.25 -11.11 16.35
CA LEU A 556 -31.66 -11.57 15.10
C LEU A 556 -32.73 -11.74 14.03
N SER A 557 -32.37 -11.47 12.78
CA SER A 557 -33.16 -11.76 11.59
C SER A 557 -32.26 -12.33 10.48
N THR A 558 -32.82 -13.16 9.61
CA THR A 558 -32.10 -13.92 8.58
C THR A 558 -32.80 -13.82 7.22
N PRO A 559 -33.00 -12.62 6.65
CA PRO A 559 -33.50 -12.49 5.30
C PRO A 559 -32.56 -13.15 4.29
N MET A 560 -33.18 -13.81 3.29
CA MET A 560 -32.47 -14.44 2.18
C MET A 560 -32.84 -13.75 0.87
N SER A 561 -31.86 -13.66 -0.05
CA SER A 561 -32.04 -13.24 -1.43
C SER A 561 -31.52 -14.32 -2.38
N PHE A 562 -32.13 -14.42 -3.57
CA PHE A 562 -31.81 -15.45 -4.53
C PHE A 562 -31.62 -14.86 -5.92
N ASN A 563 -30.56 -15.32 -6.61
CA ASN A 563 -30.40 -15.12 -8.03
C ASN A 563 -30.82 -16.40 -8.76
N SER A 564 -31.79 -16.29 -9.67
CA SER A 564 -32.37 -17.43 -10.35
C SER A 564 -32.67 -17.12 -11.80
N THR A 565 -32.37 -18.07 -12.69
CA THR A 565 -32.72 -18.02 -14.12
C THR A 565 -34.19 -18.23 -14.42
N LYS A 566 -34.97 -18.70 -13.44
CA LYS A 566 -36.42 -18.96 -13.55
C LYS A 566 -37.15 -18.34 -12.36
N PRO A 567 -38.41 -17.94 -12.52
CA PRO A 567 -39.23 -17.51 -11.41
C PRO A 567 -39.31 -18.60 -10.32
N LEU A 568 -39.01 -18.23 -9.07
CA LEU A 568 -39.08 -19.14 -7.93
C LEU A 568 -40.51 -19.16 -7.41
N VAL A 569 -41.04 -20.36 -7.24
CA VAL A 569 -42.38 -20.58 -6.64
C VAL A 569 -42.32 -20.53 -5.11
N SER A 570 -41.19 -20.94 -4.55
CA SER A 570 -40.86 -20.88 -3.12
C SER A 570 -39.36 -20.65 -2.93
N PRO A 571 -38.93 -20.17 -1.74
CA PRO A 571 -37.50 -20.07 -1.43
C PRO A 571 -36.84 -21.46 -1.55
N PRO A 572 -35.66 -21.55 -2.21
CA PRO A 572 -34.95 -22.83 -2.38
C PRO A 572 -34.28 -23.32 -1.09
N TRP A 573 -34.08 -22.43 -0.12
CA TRP A 573 -33.60 -22.73 1.22
C TRP A 573 -34.44 -21.98 2.25
N GLU A 574 -34.57 -22.60 3.42
CA GLU A 574 -35.07 -21.97 4.63
C GLU A 574 -33.93 -21.84 5.64
N ALA A 575 -33.83 -20.69 6.32
CA ALA A 575 -32.83 -20.40 7.31
C ALA A 575 -33.46 -20.26 8.70
N GLU A 576 -33.00 -21.06 9.64
CA GLU A 576 -33.43 -21.00 11.04
C GLU A 576 -32.26 -20.59 11.94
N LEU A 577 -32.49 -19.55 12.76
CA LEU A 577 -31.60 -19.07 13.79
C LEU A 577 -32.41 -18.57 14.99
N PRO A 578 -31.91 -18.64 16.25
CA PRO A 578 -32.60 -18.06 17.39
C PRO A 578 -32.91 -16.57 17.17
N SER A 579 -34.18 -16.17 17.35
CA SER A 579 -34.62 -14.79 17.09
C SER A 579 -34.17 -13.78 18.16
N VAL A 580 -33.79 -14.24 19.35
CA VAL A 580 -33.28 -13.40 20.44
C VAL A 580 -32.05 -14.06 21.04
N VAL A 581 -31.03 -13.27 21.28
CA VAL A 581 -29.79 -13.73 21.89
C VAL A 581 -29.28 -12.71 22.89
N GLU A 582 -28.62 -13.19 23.94
CA GLU A 582 -27.90 -12.40 24.91
C GLU A 582 -26.44 -12.88 24.95
N VAL A 583 -25.48 -11.92 24.96
CA VAL A 583 -24.04 -12.19 24.94
C VAL A 583 -23.37 -11.37 26.02
N ALA A 584 -22.68 -12.04 26.95
CA ALA A 584 -21.96 -11.40 28.04
C ALA A 584 -20.68 -10.69 27.53
N PRO A 585 -20.11 -9.73 28.27
CA PRO A 585 -18.83 -9.13 27.94
C PRO A 585 -17.72 -10.17 27.77
N GLY A 586 -16.97 -10.08 26.66
CA GLY A 586 -15.89 -11.04 26.35
C GLY A 586 -16.34 -12.44 25.96
N GLU A 587 -17.66 -12.70 25.91
CA GLU A 587 -18.20 -14.00 25.51
C GLU A 587 -18.04 -14.23 24.00
N ARG A 588 -17.74 -15.49 23.64
CA ARG A 588 -17.91 -16.07 22.32
C ARG A 588 -19.08 -17.05 22.41
N LYS A 589 -20.22 -16.70 21.85
CA LYS A 589 -21.43 -17.51 21.88
C LYS A 589 -21.68 -18.18 20.54
N GLU A 590 -21.81 -19.49 20.56
CA GLU A 590 -22.13 -20.28 19.37
C GLU A 590 -23.64 -20.35 19.15
N LEU A 591 -24.06 -20.17 17.91
CA LEU A 591 -25.39 -20.35 17.39
C LEU A 591 -25.34 -21.29 16.19
N ALA A 592 -26.35 -22.13 16.03
CA ALA A 592 -26.49 -23.03 14.89
C ALA A 592 -27.41 -22.39 13.84
N LEU A 593 -26.89 -21.91 12.73
CA LEU A 593 -27.68 -21.55 11.56
C LEU A 593 -28.02 -22.83 10.80
N ARG A 594 -29.31 -23.22 10.81
CA ARG A 594 -29.78 -24.38 10.06
C ARG A 594 -30.33 -23.93 8.71
N LEU A 595 -29.75 -24.48 7.65
CA LEU A 595 -30.20 -24.27 6.27
C LEU A 595 -30.83 -25.54 5.76
N THR A 596 -32.13 -25.50 5.50
CA THR A 596 -32.83 -26.61 4.90
C THR A 596 -33.07 -26.32 3.41
N GLY A 597 -32.42 -27.09 2.53
CA GLY A 597 -32.59 -26.98 1.09
C GLY A 597 -33.88 -27.68 0.65
N VAL A 598 -34.75 -26.95 -0.05
CA VAL A 598 -36.01 -27.49 -0.59
C VAL A 598 -35.85 -27.88 -2.05
N SER A 599 -35.30 -27.02 -2.88
CA SER A 599 -35.03 -27.25 -4.31
C SER A 599 -34.09 -26.20 -4.84
N THR A 600 -33.17 -26.59 -5.72
CA THR A 600 -32.19 -25.66 -6.35
C THR A 600 -32.40 -25.50 -7.86
N ASN A 601 -33.54 -25.96 -8.40
CA ASN A 601 -33.81 -25.84 -9.84
C ASN A 601 -33.82 -24.37 -10.30
N GLY A 602 -32.83 -23.98 -11.08
CA GLY A 602 -32.70 -22.63 -11.64
C GLY A 602 -32.07 -21.60 -10.71
N VAL A 603 -31.61 -21.96 -9.51
CA VAL A 603 -30.88 -21.07 -8.60
C VAL A 603 -29.37 -21.09 -8.94
N GLU A 604 -28.81 -19.94 -9.22
CA GLU A 604 -27.38 -19.76 -9.48
C GLU A 604 -26.59 -19.37 -8.23
N ALA A 605 -27.22 -18.55 -7.37
CA ALA A 605 -26.64 -18.10 -6.12
C ALA A 605 -27.74 -17.68 -5.13
N ALA A 606 -27.41 -17.72 -3.85
CA ALA A 606 -28.23 -17.17 -2.76
C ALA A 606 -27.34 -16.38 -1.79
N ALA A 607 -27.92 -15.43 -1.08
CA ALA A 607 -27.28 -14.77 0.03
C ALA A 607 -28.18 -14.80 1.26
N ILE A 608 -27.57 -15.10 2.42
CA ILE A 608 -28.22 -15.06 3.73
C ILE A 608 -27.60 -13.87 4.47
N ARG A 609 -28.43 -12.90 4.85
CA ARG A 609 -27.97 -11.74 5.61
C ARG A 609 -28.45 -11.85 7.05
N ILE A 610 -27.57 -12.21 7.97
CA ILE A 610 -27.85 -12.22 9.41
C ILE A 610 -27.66 -10.80 9.93
N THR A 611 -28.69 -10.20 10.49
CA THR A 611 -28.62 -8.90 11.15
C THR A 611 -29.05 -9.03 12.60
N GLY A 612 -28.32 -8.34 13.49
CA GLY A 612 -28.62 -8.30 14.92
C GLY A 612 -28.66 -6.87 15.44
N GLU A 613 -29.77 -6.50 16.06
CA GLU A 613 -29.96 -5.19 16.68
C GLU A 613 -29.74 -5.31 18.19
N PHE A 614 -28.64 -4.76 18.69
CA PHE A 614 -28.18 -4.87 20.09
C PHE A 614 -28.28 -3.54 20.86
N GLY A 615 -29.14 -2.63 20.44
CA GLY A 615 -29.34 -1.33 21.11
C GLY A 615 -28.06 -0.50 21.18
N VAL A 616 -27.63 -0.16 22.38
CA VAL A 616 -26.41 0.67 22.58
C VAL A 616 -25.12 -0.02 22.13
N ALA A 617 -25.09 -1.35 22.06
CA ALA A 617 -23.93 -2.09 21.56
C ALA A 617 -23.82 -2.05 20.03
N GLY A 618 -24.86 -1.56 19.34
CA GLY A 618 -24.87 -1.35 17.91
C GLY A 618 -25.54 -2.47 17.11
N ARG A 619 -25.43 -2.38 15.79
CA ARG A 619 -25.93 -3.35 14.83
C ARG A 619 -24.79 -4.25 14.36
N ALA A 620 -25.02 -5.57 14.38
CA ALA A 620 -24.09 -6.55 13.83
C ALA A 620 -24.65 -7.14 12.53
N VAL A 621 -23.79 -7.34 11.54
CA VAL A 621 -24.14 -7.89 10.23
C VAL A 621 -23.15 -8.97 9.83
N LEU A 622 -23.69 -10.09 9.31
CA LEU A 622 -22.94 -11.14 8.63
C LEU A 622 -23.74 -11.57 7.40
N SER A 623 -23.20 -11.37 6.21
CA SER A 623 -23.76 -11.85 4.95
C SER A 623 -22.96 -13.04 4.44
N LEU A 624 -23.60 -14.11 4.04
CA LEU A 624 -22.99 -15.32 3.50
C LEU A 624 -23.55 -15.59 2.11
N ASN A 625 -22.70 -15.64 1.10
CA ASN A 625 -23.07 -16.04 -0.24
C ASN A 625 -23.00 -17.55 -0.37
N LEU A 626 -23.98 -18.14 -1.03
CA LEU A 626 -24.11 -19.58 -1.23
C LEU A 626 -24.21 -19.92 -2.72
N VAL A 627 -23.53 -20.98 -3.11
CA VAL A 627 -23.62 -21.57 -4.46
C VAL A 627 -24.19 -22.97 -4.34
N PRO A 628 -25.33 -23.28 -5.01
CA PRO A 628 -25.91 -24.60 -4.97
C PRO A 628 -25.02 -25.62 -5.67
N ILE A 629 -24.84 -26.76 -5.02
CA ILE A 629 -24.25 -27.95 -5.65
C ILE A 629 -25.31 -29.04 -5.74
N VAL A 630 -25.37 -29.68 -6.89
CA VAL A 630 -26.20 -30.89 -7.11
C VAL A 630 -25.24 -32.07 -6.97
N ASN A 631 -25.55 -33.00 -6.05
CA ASN A 631 -24.80 -34.25 -5.91
C ASN A 631 -25.05 -35.17 -7.09
#